data_9ad0c7a7f4e1a35c09e2b82ecf035f67
#
_entry.id   9ad0c7a7f4e1a35c09e2b82ecf035f67
#
_cell.length_a   1.000
_cell.length_b   1.000
_cell.length_c   1.000
_cell.angle_alpha   90.00
_cell.angle_beta   90.00
_cell.angle_gamma   90.00
#
_symmetry.space_group_name_H-M   'P 1'
#
loop_
_entity.id
_entity.type
_entity.pdbx_description
1 polymer ?
#
loop_
_entity_poly.entity_id
_entity_poly.type
_entity_poly.pdbx_seq_one_letter_code
_entity_poly.pdbx_strand_id
1 'polypeptide(L)'
;MLQETMQKIREAEFKADNILKQSEEDARDIVEDAGKKAVSMKHEAAVSDRQRMDETAQTADTWNERELQVALKEAGTEITKLRELAERKEKEAIELVLSLIW
;
A
#
# COMPACT_ATOMS: atom_id res chain seq x y z
N MET A 1 57.48 42.89 23.47
CA MET A 1 57.47 41.46 23.85
C MET A 1 56.19 41.11 24.59
N LEU A 2 55.90 41.75 25.70
CA LEU A 2 54.61 41.47 26.43
C LEU A 2 53.35 41.79 25.62
N GLN A 3 53.37 42.91 24.91
CA GLN A 3 52.23 43.30 24.05
C GLN A 3 52.00 42.34 22.89
N GLU A 4 53.06 41.85 22.28
CA GLU A 4 52.94 40.85 21.19
C GLU A 4 52.36 39.53 21.68
N THR A 5 52.79 39.11 22.88
CA THR A 5 52.28 37.90 23.52
C THR A 5 50.81 38.05 23.86
N MET A 6 50.41 39.18 24.43
CA MET A 6 49.00 39.47 24.75
C MET A 6 48.12 39.55 23.47
N GLN A 7 48.67 40.12 22.39
CA GLN A 7 47.96 40.18 21.13
C GLN A 7 47.74 38.81 20.53
N LYS A 8 48.74 37.94 20.58
CA LYS A 8 48.63 36.55 20.12
C LYS A 8 47.60 35.76 20.91
N ILE A 9 47.51 35.98 22.20
CA ILE A 9 46.50 35.37 23.07
C ILE A 9 45.10 35.84 22.68
N ARG A 10 44.91 37.12 22.45
CA ARG A 10 43.64 37.70 22.01
C ARG A 10 43.21 37.13 20.66
N GLU A 11 44.12 37.02 19.71
CA GLU A 11 43.88 36.43 18.40
C GLU A 11 43.49 34.99 18.52
N ALA A 12 44.17 34.22 19.38
CA ALA A 12 43.85 32.82 19.62
C ALA A 12 42.46 32.65 20.25
N GLU A 13 42.14 33.50 21.25
CA GLU A 13 40.81 33.51 21.89
C GLU A 13 39.71 33.88 20.90
N PHE A 14 39.92 34.87 20.04
CA PHE A 14 39.00 35.27 19.00
C PHE A 14 38.75 34.16 17.99
N LYS A 15 39.79 33.48 17.55
CA LYS A 15 39.67 32.30 16.67
C LYS A 15 38.94 31.17 17.36
N ALA A 16 39.21 30.90 18.61
CA ALA A 16 38.54 29.86 19.37
C ALA A 16 37.03 30.17 19.53
N ASP A 17 36.68 31.42 19.83
CA ASP A 17 35.27 31.84 19.91
C ASP A 17 34.55 31.71 18.56
N ASN A 18 35.20 32.04 17.48
CA ASN A 18 34.62 31.91 16.13
C ASN A 18 34.42 30.45 15.76
N ILE A 19 35.35 29.57 16.08
CA ILE A 19 35.21 28.13 15.86
C ILE A 19 34.04 27.58 16.67
N LEU A 20 33.92 27.98 17.92
CA LEU A 20 32.83 27.56 18.78
C LEU A 20 31.46 28.01 18.23
N LYS A 21 31.35 29.28 17.85
CA LYS A 21 30.10 29.80 17.24
C LYS A 21 29.77 29.10 15.95
N GLN A 22 30.76 28.87 15.09
CA GLN A 22 30.53 28.16 13.82
C GLN A 22 30.09 26.72 14.07
N SER A 23 30.69 26.06 15.05
CA SER A 23 30.33 24.69 15.44
C SER A 23 28.89 24.61 15.97
N GLU A 24 28.46 25.60 16.76
CA GLU A 24 27.10 25.68 17.26
C GLU A 24 26.08 25.89 16.15
N GLU A 25 26.38 26.77 15.19
CA GLU A 25 25.57 26.99 14.01
C GLU A 25 25.46 25.73 13.16
N ASP A 26 26.56 25.08 12.89
CA ASP A 26 26.63 23.85 12.11
C ASP A 26 25.83 22.73 12.80
N ALA A 27 25.93 22.60 14.11
CA ALA A 27 25.17 21.65 14.87
C ALA A 27 23.66 21.91 14.78
N ARG A 28 23.25 23.17 14.89
CA ARG A 28 21.84 23.57 14.71
C ARG A 28 21.32 23.25 13.32
N ASP A 29 22.11 23.56 12.29
CA ASP A 29 21.75 23.29 10.89
C ASP A 29 21.60 21.78 10.64
N ILE A 30 22.51 20.98 11.19
CA ILE A 30 22.43 19.51 11.08
C ILE A 30 21.16 18.97 11.72
N VAL A 31 20.83 19.44 12.92
CA VAL A 31 19.61 19.02 13.63
C VAL A 31 18.35 19.46 12.88
N GLU A 32 18.34 20.69 12.38
CA GLU A 32 17.22 21.23 11.60
C GLU A 32 17.01 20.43 10.32
N ASP A 33 18.09 20.17 9.58
CA ASP A 33 18.04 19.38 8.33
C ASP A 33 17.59 17.94 8.60
N ALA A 34 18.08 17.34 9.68
CA ALA A 34 17.64 16.00 10.09
C ALA A 34 16.14 15.97 10.42
N GLY A 35 15.66 17.02 11.08
CA GLY A 35 14.23 17.18 11.38
C GLY A 35 13.37 17.29 10.12
N LYS A 36 13.81 18.11 9.16
CA LYS A 36 13.13 18.25 7.86
C LYS A 36 13.12 16.96 7.07
N LYS A 37 14.25 16.23 7.04
CA LYS A 37 14.33 14.91 6.40
C LYS A 37 13.39 13.90 7.05
N ALA A 38 13.33 13.90 8.38
CA ALA A 38 12.43 13.00 9.10
C ALA A 38 10.97 13.25 8.75
N VAL A 39 10.56 14.52 8.69
CA VAL A 39 9.19 14.90 8.29
C VAL A 39 8.91 14.48 6.85
N SER A 40 9.84 14.74 5.94
CA SER A 40 9.72 14.35 4.53
C SER A 40 9.60 12.82 4.38
N MET A 41 10.44 12.06 5.07
CA MET A 41 10.41 10.59 5.05
C MET A 41 9.09 10.04 5.59
N LYS A 42 8.55 10.62 6.65
CA LYS A 42 7.24 10.25 7.19
C LYS A 42 6.13 10.49 6.18
N HIS A 43 6.17 11.64 5.52
CA HIS A 43 5.18 11.97 4.50
C HIS A 43 5.26 11.01 3.31
N GLU A 44 6.45 10.74 2.80
CA GLU A 44 6.66 9.81 1.70
C GLU A 44 6.21 8.38 2.07
N ALA A 45 6.51 7.94 3.29
CA ALA A 45 6.07 6.65 3.79
C ALA A 45 4.55 6.56 3.87
N ALA A 46 3.89 7.61 4.37
CA ALA A 46 2.43 7.67 4.45
C ALA A 46 1.78 7.63 3.06
N VAL A 47 2.32 8.37 2.09
CA VAL A 47 1.83 8.37 0.69
C VAL A 47 2.03 6.98 0.06
N SER A 48 3.20 6.38 0.24
CA SER A 48 3.51 5.05 -0.29
C SER A 48 2.61 3.98 0.32
N ASP A 49 2.35 4.04 1.62
CA ASP A 49 1.47 3.09 2.30
C ASP A 49 0.02 3.23 1.82
N ARG A 50 -0.46 4.45 1.62
CA ARG A 50 -1.80 4.69 1.07
C ARG A 50 -1.93 4.12 -0.34
N GLN A 51 -0.94 4.33 -1.19
CA GLN A 51 -0.92 3.75 -2.54
C GLN A 51 -0.97 2.22 -2.51
N ARG A 52 -0.19 1.60 -1.62
CA ARG A 52 -0.20 0.14 -1.47
C ARG A 52 -1.54 -0.38 -0.97
N MET A 53 -2.17 0.33 -0.04
CA MET A 53 -3.50 -0.03 0.45
C MET A 53 -4.55 0.07 -0.66
N ASP A 54 -4.50 1.15 -1.45
CA ASP A 54 -5.42 1.34 -2.58
C ASP A 54 -5.23 0.25 -3.65
N GLU A 55 -3.99 -0.07 -4.01
CA GLU A 55 -3.68 -1.14 -4.95
C GLU A 55 -4.14 -2.51 -4.45
N THR A 56 -3.92 -2.78 -3.17
CA THR A 56 -4.39 -4.02 -2.53
C THR A 56 -5.90 -4.11 -2.55
N ALA A 57 -6.60 -3.01 -2.23
CA ALA A 57 -8.05 -2.96 -2.27
C ALA A 57 -8.58 -3.18 -3.69
N GLN A 58 -7.99 -2.57 -4.70
CA GLN A 58 -8.36 -2.76 -6.11
C GLN A 58 -8.12 -4.19 -6.57
N THR A 59 -7.01 -4.79 -6.17
CA THR A 59 -6.69 -6.19 -6.48
C THR A 59 -7.71 -7.13 -5.84
N ALA A 60 -8.07 -6.88 -4.59
CA ALA A 60 -9.09 -7.66 -3.88
C ALA A 60 -10.46 -7.54 -4.55
N ASP A 61 -10.86 -6.33 -4.95
CA ASP A 61 -12.13 -6.09 -5.64
C ASP A 61 -12.17 -6.82 -7.00
N THR A 62 -11.09 -6.75 -7.76
CA THR A 62 -10.97 -7.45 -9.05
C THR A 62 -11.04 -8.96 -8.86
N TRP A 63 -10.35 -9.49 -7.85
CA TRP A 63 -10.40 -10.91 -7.52
C TRP A 63 -11.82 -11.34 -7.14
N ASN A 64 -12.47 -10.59 -6.25
CA ASN A 64 -13.83 -10.89 -5.80
C ASN A 64 -14.82 -10.84 -6.96
N GLU A 65 -14.68 -9.89 -7.87
CA GLU A 65 -15.52 -9.79 -9.06
C GLU A 65 -15.34 -11.00 -9.98
N ARG A 66 -14.11 -11.45 -10.20
CA ARG A 66 -13.82 -12.67 -10.98
C ARG A 66 -14.42 -13.91 -10.34
N GLU A 67 -14.26 -14.05 -9.02
CA GLU A 67 -14.83 -15.17 -8.28
C GLU A 67 -16.35 -15.18 -8.37
N LEU A 68 -16.99 -14.02 -8.28
CA LEU A 68 -18.44 -13.89 -8.45
C LEU A 68 -18.85 -14.29 -9.86
N GLN A 69 -18.17 -13.88 -10.89
CA GLN A 69 -18.46 -14.24 -12.27
C GLN A 69 -18.31 -15.74 -12.50
N VAL A 70 -17.30 -16.36 -11.96
CA VAL A 70 -17.09 -17.82 -12.02
C VAL A 70 -18.26 -18.54 -11.31
N ALA A 71 -18.62 -18.11 -10.12
CA ALA A 71 -19.70 -18.69 -9.36
C ALA A 71 -21.06 -18.58 -10.08
N LEU A 72 -21.34 -17.43 -10.68
CA LEU A 72 -22.56 -17.20 -11.48
C LEU A 72 -22.60 -18.10 -12.72
N LYS A 73 -21.48 -18.27 -13.38
CA LYS A 73 -21.37 -19.15 -14.54
C LYS A 73 -21.60 -20.62 -14.16
N GLU A 74 -20.99 -21.07 -13.08
CA GLU A 74 -21.18 -22.43 -12.56
C GLU A 74 -22.62 -22.68 -12.16
N ALA A 75 -23.23 -21.72 -11.44
CA ALA A 75 -24.66 -21.81 -11.07
C ALA A 75 -25.55 -21.88 -12.30
N GLY A 76 -25.29 -21.07 -13.32
CA GLY A 76 -25.99 -21.10 -14.58
C GLY A 76 -25.87 -22.46 -15.29
N THR A 77 -24.69 -23.06 -15.28
CA THR A 77 -24.45 -24.38 -15.83
C THR A 77 -25.27 -25.47 -15.10
N GLU A 78 -25.25 -25.42 -13.76
CA GLU A 78 -26.03 -26.33 -12.92
C GLU A 78 -27.54 -26.20 -13.16
N ILE A 79 -28.04 -24.97 -13.26
CA ILE A 79 -29.46 -24.72 -13.56
C ILE A 79 -29.83 -25.31 -14.92
N THR A 80 -28.98 -25.14 -15.93
CA THR A 80 -29.22 -25.73 -17.25
C THR A 80 -29.28 -27.25 -17.19
N LYS A 81 -28.33 -27.87 -16.46
CA LYS A 81 -28.33 -29.34 -16.27
C LYS A 81 -29.57 -29.83 -15.56
N LEU A 82 -30.03 -29.12 -14.53
CA LEU A 82 -31.25 -29.47 -13.81
C LEU A 82 -32.50 -29.36 -14.68
N ARG A 83 -32.57 -28.33 -15.51
CA ARG A 83 -33.65 -28.18 -16.48
C ARG A 83 -33.70 -29.31 -17.51
N GLU A 84 -32.53 -29.66 -18.05
CA GLU A 84 -32.41 -30.77 -18.99
C GLU A 84 -32.78 -32.09 -18.35
N LEU A 85 -32.38 -32.31 -17.11
CA LEU A 85 -32.75 -33.50 -16.35
C LEU A 85 -34.26 -33.53 -16.10
N ALA A 86 -34.86 -32.41 -15.70
CA ALA A 86 -36.29 -32.33 -15.48
C ALA A 86 -37.08 -32.59 -16.76
N GLU A 87 -36.65 -32.04 -17.89
CA GLU A 87 -37.27 -32.29 -19.20
C GLU A 87 -37.17 -33.74 -19.62
N ARG A 88 -36.06 -34.41 -19.40
CA ARG A 88 -35.90 -35.84 -19.67
C ARG A 88 -36.80 -36.70 -18.79
N LYS A 89 -36.88 -36.37 -17.50
CA LYS A 89 -37.74 -37.07 -16.53
C LYS A 89 -39.23 -36.91 -16.90
N GLU A 90 -39.63 -35.73 -17.29
CA GLU A 90 -41.01 -35.47 -17.77
C GLU A 90 -41.32 -36.30 -18.99
N LYS A 91 -40.40 -36.31 -19.98
CA LYS A 91 -40.54 -37.10 -21.21
C LYS A 91 -40.61 -38.60 -20.92
N GLU A 92 -39.74 -39.10 -20.06
CA GLU A 92 -39.77 -40.51 -19.63
C GLU A 92 -41.11 -40.86 -18.93
N ALA A 93 -41.62 -39.99 -18.09
CA ALA A 93 -42.89 -40.19 -17.41
C ALA A 93 -44.04 -40.24 -18.42
N ILE A 94 -44.08 -39.36 -19.40
CA ILE A 94 -45.09 -39.34 -20.45
C ILE A 94 -44.99 -40.61 -21.29
N GLU A 95 -43.80 -41.04 -21.68
CA GLU A 95 -43.61 -42.27 -22.44
C GLU A 95 -44.04 -43.50 -21.66
N LEU A 96 -43.79 -43.54 -20.37
CA LEU A 96 -44.20 -44.63 -19.50
C LEU A 96 -45.74 -44.71 -19.44
N VAL A 97 -46.43 -43.59 -19.24
CA VAL A 97 -47.89 -43.54 -19.22
C VAL A 97 -48.45 -43.99 -20.56
N LEU A 98 -47.93 -43.53 -21.67
CA LEU A 98 -48.35 -43.92 -23.00
C LEU A 98 -48.14 -45.41 -23.24
N SER A 99 -47.06 -45.98 -22.78
CA SER A 99 -46.78 -47.43 -22.92
C SER A 99 -47.73 -48.29 -22.15
N LEU A 100 -48.28 -47.80 -21.03
CA LEU A 100 -49.27 -48.53 -20.23
C LEU A 100 -50.71 -48.46 -20.79
N ILE A 101 -50.97 -47.43 -21.57
CA ILE A 101 -52.31 -47.21 -22.17
C ILE A 101 -52.42 -47.89 -23.54
N TRP A 102 -51.38 -47.87 -24.28
CA TRP A 102 -51.25 -48.48 -25.58
C TRP A 102 -50.69 -49.89 -25.53
#